data_acd1fbcad5a749d1dbbe36d4c8ba4e82
#
_entry.id   acd1fbcad5a749d1dbbe36d4c8ba4e82
#
_cell.length_a   1.000
_cell.length_b   1.000
_cell.length_c   1.000
_cell.angle_alpha   90.00
_cell.angle_beta   90.00
_cell.angle_gamma   90.00
#
_symmetry.space_group_name_H-M   'P 1'
#
loop_
_entity.id
_entity.type
_entity.pdbx_description
1 polymer ?
#
loop_
_entity_poly.entity_id
_entity_poly.type
_entity_poly.pdbx_seq_one_letter_code
_entity_poly.pdbx_strand_id
1 'polypeptide(L)'
;QLRRIAALERQKINDEYNGLMSDIVELNEILASEAKQRQIIVSELTDLTAKYGDERRTQIVASEGDFSAEDLIPDQDAVVTITRGGYAKRTNADLYKSQRRGGRGVKGAALKQDDVVDHFFVASTHDWLLFFTNQGRVYRAKVHELPDAGRDARGQHVANLMAFKSDELIAQVLSFKDYTASPYLVLATKTGLVKKTPLTEYDSSRTGGLIAISLKPGDEV
;
A
#
# COMPACT_ATOMS: atom_id res chain seq x y z
N GLN A 1 77.27 -16.85 -43.74
CA GLN A 1 75.82 -16.97 -43.56
C GLN A 1 75.47 -17.53 -42.15
N LEU A 2 76.07 -18.61 -41.67
CA LEU A 2 75.84 -19.21 -40.35
C LEU A 2 76.07 -18.22 -39.18
N ARG A 3 77.12 -17.39 -39.19
CA ARG A 3 77.33 -16.38 -38.15
C ARG A 3 76.23 -15.29 -38.11
N ARG A 4 75.68 -14.95 -39.26
CA ARG A 4 74.56 -14.00 -39.32
C ARG A 4 73.23 -14.59 -38.74
N ILE A 5 73.00 -15.85 -39.02
CA ILE A 5 71.79 -16.59 -38.48
C ILE A 5 71.94 -16.70 -36.95
N ALA A 6 73.15 -17.11 -36.45
CA ALA A 6 73.34 -17.19 -34.99
C ALA A 6 73.31 -15.82 -34.29
N ALA A 7 73.69 -14.73 -34.96
CA ALA A 7 73.55 -13.37 -34.41
C ALA A 7 72.06 -12.92 -34.35
N LEU A 8 71.27 -13.24 -35.38
CA LEU A 8 69.83 -12.93 -35.42
C LEU A 8 69.03 -13.73 -34.37
N GLU A 9 69.42 -15.01 -34.18
CA GLU A 9 68.76 -15.82 -33.12
C GLU A 9 69.08 -15.31 -31.72
N ARG A 10 70.39 -14.92 -31.49
CA ARG A 10 70.80 -14.31 -30.22
C ARG A 10 70.04 -13.00 -29.96
N GLN A 11 69.91 -12.19 -31.00
CA GLN A 11 69.17 -10.93 -30.88
C GLN A 11 67.71 -11.17 -30.52
N LYS A 12 67.04 -12.12 -31.17
CA LYS A 12 65.64 -12.49 -30.82
C LYS A 12 65.51 -12.93 -29.35
N ILE A 13 66.45 -13.75 -28.85
CA ILE A 13 66.37 -14.21 -27.44
C ILE A 13 66.67 -13.03 -26.51
N ASN A 14 67.56 -12.09 -26.83
CA ASN A 14 67.76 -10.91 -26.02
C ASN A 14 66.51 -9.97 -26.03
N ASP A 15 65.89 -9.82 -27.19
CA ASP A 15 64.67 -8.97 -27.30
C ASP A 15 63.54 -9.59 -26.53
N GLU A 16 63.32 -10.91 -26.57
CA GLU A 16 62.32 -11.64 -25.77
C GLU A 16 62.66 -11.53 -24.28
N TYR A 17 63.90 -11.73 -23.87
CA TYR A 17 64.34 -11.55 -22.48
C TYR A 17 64.00 -10.14 -21.93
N ASN A 18 64.41 -9.12 -22.72
CA ASN A 18 64.14 -7.73 -22.34
C ASN A 18 62.67 -7.41 -22.28
N GLY A 19 61.85 -7.98 -23.19
CA GLY A 19 60.39 -7.86 -23.14
C GLY A 19 59.81 -8.45 -21.86
N LEU A 20 60.19 -9.71 -21.54
CA LEU A 20 59.72 -10.37 -20.32
C LEU A 20 60.19 -9.64 -19.05
N MET A 21 61.39 -9.10 -19.02
CA MET A 21 61.85 -8.30 -17.88
C MET A 21 61.06 -7.01 -17.71
N SER A 22 60.68 -6.35 -18.82
CA SER A 22 59.81 -5.17 -18.77
C SER A 22 58.41 -5.53 -18.22
N ASP A 23 57.83 -6.63 -18.72
CA ASP A 23 56.52 -7.10 -18.26
C ASP A 23 56.57 -7.46 -16.77
N ILE A 24 57.63 -8.11 -16.28
CA ILE A 24 57.82 -8.43 -14.87
C ILE A 24 57.86 -7.16 -14.01
N VAL A 25 58.58 -6.13 -14.46
CA VAL A 25 58.62 -4.85 -13.73
C VAL A 25 57.26 -4.20 -13.68
N GLU A 26 56.55 -4.13 -14.79
CA GLU A 26 55.19 -3.55 -14.86
C GLU A 26 54.22 -4.30 -13.96
N LEU A 27 54.19 -5.63 -14.04
CA LEU A 27 53.31 -6.45 -13.20
C LEU A 27 53.62 -6.30 -11.70
N ASN A 28 54.92 -6.21 -11.33
CA ASN A 28 55.28 -5.96 -9.95
C ASN A 28 54.85 -4.56 -9.47
N GLU A 29 54.95 -3.54 -10.33
CA GLU A 29 54.43 -2.20 -10.01
C GLU A 29 52.90 -2.20 -9.80
N ILE A 30 52.17 -2.96 -10.62
CA ILE A 30 50.72 -3.12 -10.47
C ILE A 30 50.41 -3.81 -9.14
N LEU A 31 51.10 -4.89 -8.80
CA LEU A 31 50.90 -5.63 -7.55
C LEU A 31 51.23 -4.77 -6.32
N ALA A 32 52.25 -3.91 -6.41
CA ALA A 32 52.67 -3.05 -5.30
C ALA A 32 51.76 -1.81 -5.10
N SER A 33 50.96 -1.44 -6.09
CA SER A 33 50.15 -0.22 -6.07
C SER A 33 48.64 -0.48 -6.18
N GLU A 34 47.93 -0.36 -5.09
CA GLU A 34 46.44 -0.45 -5.07
C GLU A 34 45.82 0.58 -6.02
N ALA A 35 46.40 1.76 -6.16
CA ALA A 35 45.92 2.79 -7.08
C ALA A 35 45.98 2.34 -8.54
N LYS A 36 47.09 1.69 -8.96
CA LYS A 36 47.22 1.14 -10.31
C LYS A 36 46.25 0.00 -10.56
N GLN A 37 46.06 -0.88 -9.59
CA GLN A 37 45.04 -1.97 -9.67
C GLN A 37 43.64 -1.41 -9.88
N ARG A 38 43.23 -0.41 -9.09
CA ARG A 38 41.95 0.26 -9.24
C ARG A 38 41.79 0.95 -10.59
N GLN A 39 42.84 1.57 -11.10
CA GLN A 39 42.83 2.22 -12.42
C GLN A 39 42.59 1.23 -13.55
N ILE A 40 43.19 0.04 -13.49
CA ILE A 40 42.98 -1.03 -14.47
C ILE A 40 41.55 -1.51 -14.42
N ILE A 41 41.04 -1.78 -13.22
CA ILE A 41 39.62 -2.20 -13.03
C ILE A 41 38.63 -1.15 -13.60
N VAL A 42 38.89 0.13 -13.33
CA VAL A 42 38.04 1.22 -13.85
C VAL A 42 38.09 1.27 -15.37
N SER A 43 39.31 1.10 -15.97
CA SER A 43 39.47 1.08 -17.44
C SER A 43 38.68 -0.07 -18.06
N GLU A 44 38.84 -1.29 -17.53
CA GLU A 44 38.15 -2.48 -18.04
C GLU A 44 36.62 -2.36 -17.90
N LEU A 45 36.13 -1.87 -16.75
CA LEU A 45 34.72 -1.65 -16.54
C LEU A 45 34.15 -0.55 -17.45
N THR A 46 34.94 0.48 -17.74
CA THR A 46 34.56 1.54 -18.68
C THR A 46 34.40 0.99 -20.10
N ASP A 47 35.34 0.16 -20.53
CA ASP A 47 35.28 -0.48 -21.85
C ASP A 47 34.07 -1.45 -21.95
N LEU A 48 33.78 -2.20 -20.87
CA LEU A 48 32.61 -3.06 -20.81
C LEU A 48 31.32 -2.25 -20.87
N THR A 49 31.29 -1.14 -20.16
CA THR A 49 30.12 -0.26 -20.15
C THR A 49 29.88 0.39 -21.52
N ALA A 50 30.96 0.81 -22.18
CA ALA A 50 30.90 1.37 -23.55
C ALA A 50 30.37 0.35 -24.57
N LYS A 51 30.71 -0.94 -24.38
CA LYS A 51 30.35 -2.02 -25.31
C LYS A 51 28.97 -2.61 -25.08
N TYR A 52 28.55 -2.72 -23.82
CA TYR A 52 27.36 -3.45 -23.42
C TYR A 52 26.37 -2.60 -22.61
N GLY A 53 26.72 -1.38 -22.26
CA GLY A 53 25.84 -0.48 -21.50
C GLY A 53 24.65 -0.04 -22.33
N ASP A 54 23.48 -0.11 -21.75
CA ASP A 54 22.25 0.48 -22.27
C ASP A 54 21.80 1.64 -21.38
N GLU A 55 20.92 2.46 -21.89
CA GLU A 55 20.36 3.58 -21.13
C GLU A 55 19.52 3.09 -19.97
N ARG A 56 19.51 3.87 -18.90
CA ARG A 56 18.71 3.56 -17.72
C ARG A 56 17.23 3.56 -18.10
N ARG A 57 16.52 2.46 -17.86
CA ARG A 57 15.08 2.30 -18.15
C ARG A 57 14.18 2.97 -17.14
N THR A 58 14.70 3.23 -15.93
CA THR A 58 13.94 3.89 -14.85
C THR A 58 14.30 5.36 -14.78
N GLN A 59 13.30 6.21 -14.64
CA GLN A 59 13.49 7.64 -14.42
C GLN A 59 13.70 7.92 -12.93
N ILE A 60 14.73 8.73 -12.60
CA ILE A 60 14.93 9.23 -11.24
C ILE A 60 14.11 10.51 -11.12
N VAL A 61 13.09 10.48 -10.26
CA VAL A 61 12.29 11.66 -9.91
C VAL A 61 12.62 12.06 -8.48
N ALA A 62 12.49 13.36 -8.17
CA ALA A 62 12.59 13.82 -6.79
C ALA A 62 11.50 13.13 -5.95
N SER A 63 11.85 12.71 -4.73
CA SER A 63 10.85 12.18 -3.80
C SER A 63 9.91 13.32 -3.40
N GLU A 64 8.63 13.19 -3.73
CA GLU A 64 7.58 14.15 -3.33
C GLU A 64 7.05 13.85 -1.92
N GLY A 65 7.77 13.12 -1.10
CA GLY A 65 7.41 12.74 0.26
C GLY A 65 7.54 11.24 0.54
N ASP A 66 7.32 10.86 1.76
CA ASP A 66 7.27 9.46 2.15
C ASP A 66 6.01 8.81 1.57
N PHE A 67 6.18 7.78 0.74
CA PHE A 67 5.05 6.96 0.30
C PHE A 67 4.39 6.32 1.51
N SER A 68 3.13 6.62 1.73
CA SER A 68 2.32 5.90 2.69
C SER A 68 1.89 4.54 2.11
N ALA A 69 1.60 3.57 2.98
CA ALA A 69 1.03 2.30 2.52
C ALA A 69 -0.31 2.52 1.77
N GLU A 70 -1.00 3.61 2.06
CA GLU A 70 -2.25 4.02 1.41
C GLU A 70 -2.05 4.40 -0.06
N ASP A 71 -0.89 5.00 -0.43
CA ASP A 71 -0.59 5.40 -1.82
C ASP A 71 -0.42 4.19 -2.77
N LEU A 72 -0.18 3.00 -2.20
CA LEU A 72 -0.09 1.76 -2.96
C LEU A 72 -1.46 1.10 -3.21
N ILE A 73 -2.51 1.60 -2.57
CA ILE A 73 -3.87 1.05 -2.70
C ILE A 73 -4.55 1.75 -3.88
N PRO A 74 -5.03 1.02 -4.89
CA PRO A 74 -5.71 1.63 -6.02
C PRO A 74 -7.02 2.30 -5.57
N ASP A 75 -7.26 3.53 -6.05
CA ASP A 75 -8.54 4.21 -5.87
C ASP A 75 -9.58 3.59 -6.80
N GLN A 76 -10.54 2.90 -6.22
CA GLN A 76 -11.61 2.22 -6.96
C GLN A 76 -12.89 2.18 -6.15
N ASP A 77 -14.02 2.12 -6.86
CA ASP A 77 -15.33 2.00 -6.22
C ASP A 77 -15.51 0.61 -5.60
N ALA A 78 -15.92 0.58 -4.36
CA ALA A 78 -16.24 -0.62 -3.61
C ALA A 78 -17.67 -0.54 -3.04
N VAL A 79 -18.38 -1.66 -3.10
CA VAL A 79 -19.66 -1.83 -2.42
C VAL A 79 -19.38 -2.26 -0.99
N VAL A 80 -19.73 -1.41 -0.05
CA VAL A 80 -19.67 -1.71 1.39
C VAL A 80 -21.00 -2.35 1.81
N THR A 81 -20.90 -3.49 2.46
CA THR A 81 -22.07 -4.21 2.99
C THR A 81 -21.86 -4.45 4.48
N ILE A 82 -22.81 -4.02 5.30
CA ILE A 82 -22.78 -4.20 6.75
C ILE A 82 -24.11 -4.78 7.18
N THR A 83 -24.04 -5.84 7.97
CA THR A 83 -25.25 -6.51 8.48
C THR A 83 -25.59 -6.03 9.89
N ARG A 84 -26.83 -6.19 10.30
CA ARG A 84 -27.29 -5.90 11.65
C ARG A 84 -26.54 -6.71 12.71
N GLY A 85 -26.13 -7.93 12.37
CA GLY A 85 -25.28 -8.77 13.21
C GLY A 85 -23.83 -8.32 13.30
N GLY A 86 -23.46 -7.17 12.72
CA GLY A 86 -22.11 -6.57 12.81
C GLY A 86 -21.08 -7.16 11.85
N TYR A 87 -21.48 -7.88 10.79
CA TYR A 87 -20.56 -8.34 9.76
C TYR A 87 -20.39 -7.27 8.68
N ALA A 88 -19.14 -6.93 8.38
CA ALA A 88 -18.78 -5.95 7.37
C ALA A 88 -17.87 -6.56 6.30
N LYS A 89 -18.02 -6.10 5.07
CA LYS A 89 -17.13 -6.38 3.94
C LYS A 89 -17.14 -5.24 2.93
N ARG A 90 -16.10 -5.19 2.11
CA ARG A 90 -16.11 -4.47 0.84
C ARG A 90 -16.04 -5.45 -0.31
N THR A 91 -16.63 -5.11 -1.42
CA THR A 91 -16.62 -5.90 -2.65
C THR A 91 -16.41 -4.95 -3.81
N ASN A 92 -15.52 -5.27 -4.74
CA ASN A 92 -15.29 -4.42 -5.92
C ASN A 92 -16.64 -4.19 -6.66
N ALA A 93 -16.95 -2.94 -6.97
CA ALA A 93 -18.20 -2.54 -7.60
C ALA A 93 -18.39 -3.20 -8.98
N ASP A 94 -17.31 -3.50 -9.70
CA ASP A 94 -17.36 -4.17 -11.01
C ASP A 94 -17.98 -5.57 -10.97
N LEU A 95 -18.03 -6.19 -9.80
CA LEU A 95 -18.69 -7.48 -9.61
C LEU A 95 -20.22 -7.38 -9.62
N TYR A 96 -20.78 -6.16 -9.51
CA TYR A 96 -22.21 -5.88 -9.55
C TYR A 96 -22.63 -5.39 -10.93
N LYS A 97 -22.67 -6.31 -11.90
CA LYS A 97 -23.09 -5.98 -13.28
C LYS A 97 -24.59 -5.72 -13.35
N SER A 98 -24.97 -4.69 -14.11
CA SER A 98 -26.36 -4.42 -14.47
C SER A 98 -26.99 -5.62 -15.16
N GLN A 99 -28.16 -6.06 -14.70
CA GLN A 99 -28.93 -7.14 -15.31
C GLN A 99 -30.08 -6.59 -16.16
N ARG A 100 -30.29 -7.21 -17.33
CA ARG A 100 -31.44 -6.89 -18.18
C ARG A 100 -32.70 -7.58 -17.64
N ARG A 101 -33.89 -7.18 -18.18
CA ARG A 101 -35.19 -7.84 -17.87
C ARG A 101 -35.08 -9.36 -18.09
N GLY A 102 -35.52 -10.14 -17.09
CA GLY A 102 -35.45 -11.61 -17.11
C GLY A 102 -34.17 -12.21 -16.55
N GLY A 103 -33.22 -11.37 -16.05
CA GLY A 103 -32.06 -11.87 -15.32
C GLY A 103 -32.45 -12.53 -14.00
N ARG A 104 -31.79 -13.63 -13.62
CA ARG A 104 -31.85 -14.19 -12.28
C ARG A 104 -31.13 -13.24 -11.34
N GLY A 105 -31.75 -12.75 -10.28
CA GLY A 105 -31.12 -11.90 -9.29
C GLY A 105 -29.78 -12.47 -8.80
N VAL A 106 -28.90 -11.61 -8.27
CA VAL A 106 -27.62 -12.03 -7.69
C VAL A 106 -27.66 -11.90 -6.18
N LYS A 107 -27.08 -12.90 -5.49
CA LYS A 107 -26.93 -12.86 -4.05
C LYS A 107 -25.83 -11.84 -3.68
N GLY A 108 -26.16 -10.87 -2.81
CA GLY A 108 -25.23 -9.82 -2.39
C GLY A 108 -24.45 -10.13 -1.12
N ALA A 109 -24.92 -11.06 -0.28
CA ALA A 109 -24.25 -11.49 0.94
C ALA A 109 -24.70 -12.88 1.38
N ALA A 110 -23.83 -13.64 2.05
CA ALA A 110 -24.20 -14.81 2.83
C ALA A 110 -24.51 -14.36 4.26
N LEU A 111 -25.78 -14.38 4.63
CA LEU A 111 -26.24 -13.99 5.95
C LEU A 111 -26.29 -15.19 6.90
N LYS A 112 -26.14 -14.95 8.21
CA LYS A 112 -26.56 -15.91 9.23
C LYS A 112 -28.09 -16.02 9.25
N GLN A 113 -28.59 -17.07 9.89
CA GLN A 113 -30.02 -17.16 10.18
C GLN A 113 -30.40 -15.93 11.00
N ASP A 114 -31.51 -15.28 10.61
CA ASP A 114 -32.06 -14.06 11.22
C ASP A 114 -31.20 -12.78 11.13
N ASP A 115 -30.12 -12.76 10.32
CA ASP A 115 -29.34 -11.55 10.03
C ASP A 115 -29.85 -10.87 8.76
N VAL A 116 -29.74 -9.54 8.70
CA VAL A 116 -30.16 -8.72 7.57
C VAL A 116 -29.09 -7.70 7.21
N VAL A 117 -29.03 -7.32 5.94
CA VAL A 117 -28.16 -6.21 5.51
C VAL A 117 -28.80 -4.90 5.97
N ASP A 118 -28.08 -4.15 6.77
CA ASP A 118 -28.53 -2.87 7.34
C ASP A 118 -27.97 -1.68 6.57
N HIS A 119 -26.68 -1.76 6.17
CA HIS A 119 -26.05 -0.73 5.37
C HIS A 119 -25.49 -1.33 4.08
N PHE A 120 -25.82 -0.70 2.96
CA PHE A 120 -25.37 -1.08 1.62
C PHE A 120 -25.19 0.17 0.78
N PHE A 121 -23.94 0.52 0.47
CA PHE A 121 -23.60 1.72 -0.29
C PHE A 121 -22.31 1.55 -1.07
N VAL A 122 -22.08 2.43 -2.05
CA VAL A 122 -20.82 2.51 -2.80
C VAL A 122 -19.97 3.61 -2.21
N ALA A 123 -18.67 3.34 -2.05
CA ALA A 123 -17.67 4.29 -1.58
C ALA A 123 -16.33 4.00 -2.26
N SER A 124 -15.47 5.01 -2.39
CA SER A 124 -14.08 4.80 -2.83
C SER A 124 -13.29 4.04 -1.77
N THR A 125 -12.31 3.25 -2.19
CA THR A 125 -11.36 2.57 -1.28
C THR A 125 -10.67 3.53 -0.31
N HIS A 126 -10.52 4.80 -0.69
CA HIS A 126 -9.88 5.85 0.12
C HIS A 126 -10.84 6.67 0.97
N ASP A 127 -12.16 6.44 0.87
CA ASP A 127 -13.13 7.15 1.69
C ASP A 127 -13.04 6.76 3.16
N TRP A 128 -13.38 7.71 4.02
CA TRP A 128 -13.52 7.50 5.45
C TRP A 128 -14.89 6.93 5.79
N LEU A 129 -14.91 6.00 6.73
CA LEU A 129 -16.11 5.47 7.35
C LEU A 129 -16.13 5.83 8.83
N LEU A 130 -17.25 6.41 9.31
CA LEU A 130 -17.53 6.60 10.72
C LEU A 130 -18.64 5.64 11.13
N PHE A 131 -18.33 4.77 12.08
CA PHE A 131 -19.24 3.80 12.67
C PHE A 131 -19.74 4.34 14.01
N PHE A 132 -20.97 4.80 14.06
CA PHE A 132 -21.63 5.24 15.28
C PHE A 132 -22.29 4.06 15.95
N THR A 133 -22.10 3.93 17.26
CA THR A 133 -22.70 2.85 18.05
C THR A 133 -23.90 3.33 18.85
N ASN A 134 -24.79 2.40 19.19
CA ASN A 134 -25.95 2.66 20.06
C ASN A 134 -25.54 3.23 21.44
N GLN A 135 -24.28 3.04 21.87
CA GLN A 135 -23.73 3.57 23.12
C GLN A 135 -23.11 4.96 22.99
N GLY A 136 -23.30 5.65 21.85
CA GLY A 136 -22.82 7.01 21.63
C GLY A 136 -21.32 7.11 21.36
N ARG A 137 -20.66 6.03 20.97
CA ARG A 137 -19.28 6.02 20.54
C ARG A 137 -19.20 6.08 19.02
N VAL A 138 -18.06 6.52 18.51
CA VAL A 138 -17.74 6.50 17.09
C VAL A 138 -16.36 5.90 16.87
N TYR A 139 -16.26 5.05 15.89
CA TYR A 139 -15.02 4.46 15.40
C TYR A 139 -14.84 4.88 13.95
N ARG A 140 -13.58 5.03 13.51
CA ARG A 140 -13.29 5.35 12.13
C ARG A 140 -12.42 4.27 11.48
N ALA A 141 -12.61 4.10 10.20
CA ALA A 141 -11.78 3.25 9.35
C ALA A 141 -11.78 3.80 7.93
N LYS A 142 -10.80 3.42 7.13
CA LYS A 142 -10.85 3.59 5.68
C LYS A 142 -11.61 2.43 5.04
N VAL A 143 -12.23 2.66 3.89
CA VAL A 143 -12.93 1.58 3.16
C VAL A 143 -11.99 0.44 2.82
N HIS A 144 -10.72 0.74 2.45
CA HIS A 144 -9.73 -0.30 2.14
C HIS A 144 -9.34 -1.17 3.34
N GLU A 145 -9.54 -0.73 4.57
CA GLU A 145 -9.30 -1.52 5.80
C GLU A 145 -10.36 -2.59 6.03
N LEU A 146 -11.55 -2.44 5.41
CA LEU A 146 -12.56 -3.48 5.45
C LEU A 146 -12.09 -4.72 4.68
N PRO A 147 -12.47 -5.93 5.12
CA PRO A 147 -12.11 -7.17 4.44
C PRO A 147 -12.64 -7.18 3.01
N ASP A 148 -11.74 -7.43 2.07
CA ASP A 148 -12.08 -7.66 0.67
C ASP A 148 -12.70 -9.04 0.53
N ALA A 149 -13.90 -9.11 0.01
CA ALA A 149 -14.64 -10.36 -0.07
C ALA A 149 -15.58 -10.38 -1.27
N GLY A 150 -15.76 -11.56 -1.86
CA GLY A 150 -16.70 -11.76 -2.94
C GLY A 150 -18.15 -11.48 -2.51
N ARG A 151 -19.04 -11.34 -3.51
CA ARG A 151 -20.48 -11.07 -3.26
C ARG A 151 -21.13 -12.07 -2.30
N ASP A 152 -20.81 -13.34 -2.45
CA ASP A 152 -21.42 -14.43 -1.68
C ASP A 152 -20.78 -14.64 -0.30
N ALA A 153 -19.71 -13.92 0.04
CA ALA A 153 -19.06 -14.01 1.33
C ALA A 153 -19.80 -13.21 2.40
N ARG A 154 -19.65 -13.64 3.66
CA ARG A 154 -20.23 -12.96 4.82
C ARG A 154 -19.46 -11.70 5.22
N GLY A 155 -18.13 -11.68 5.03
CA GLY A 155 -17.23 -10.70 5.61
C GLY A 155 -16.76 -11.08 7.01
N GLN A 156 -16.26 -10.10 7.77
CA GLN A 156 -15.77 -10.25 9.14
C GLN A 156 -16.60 -9.40 10.08
N HIS A 157 -16.65 -9.82 11.34
CA HIS A 157 -17.32 -9.05 12.37
C HIS A 157 -16.52 -7.80 12.71
N VAL A 158 -17.18 -6.65 12.82
CA VAL A 158 -16.54 -5.34 13.07
C VAL A 158 -15.71 -5.29 14.34
N ALA A 159 -16.04 -6.08 15.35
CA ALA A 159 -15.22 -6.20 16.56
C ALA A 159 -13.83 -6.80 16.33
N ASN A 160 -13.59 -7.43 15.17
CA ASN A 160 -12.25 -7.88 14.76
C ASN A 160 -11.44 -6.79 14.07
N LEU A 161 -12.11 -5.74 13.59
CA LEU A 161 -11.51 -4.62 12.87
C LEU A 161 -11.30 -3.40 13.77
N MET A 162 -12.20 -3.22 14.72
CA MET A 162 -12.24 -2.07 15.62
C MET A 162 -12.50 -2.54 17.05
N ALA A 163 -12.02 -1.79 18.04
CA ALA A 163 -12.12 -2.12 19.46
C ALA A 163 -13.54 -1.88 20.03
N PHE A 164 -14.57 -2.48 19.39
CA PHE A 164 -15.94 -2.45 19.92
C PHE A 164 -16.01 -3.12 21.29
N LYS A 165 -16.81 -2.57 22.16
CA LYS A 165 -17.17 -3.25 23.43
C LYS A 165 -18.19 -4.37 23.16
N SER A 166 -18.32 -5.30 24.09
CA SER A 166 -19.17 -6.51 23.92
C SER A 166 -20.65 -6.21 23.61
N ASP A 167 -21.16 -5.07 24.09
CA ASP A 167 -22.57 -4.72 23.97
C ASP A 167 -22.82 -3.56 22.99
N GLU A 168 -21.78 -3.17 22.21
CA GLU A 168 -21.92 -2.14 21.20
C GLU A 168 -22.47 -2.72 19.91
N LEU A 169 -23.53 -2.08 19.40
CA LEU A 169 -24.12 -2.35 18.09
C LEU A 169 -23.96 -1.14 17.20
N ILE A 170 -23.81 -1.37 15.90
CA ILE A 170 -23.77 -0.30 14.91
C ILE A 170 -25.15 0.34 14.85
N ALA A 171 -25.26 1.63 15.12
CA ALA A 171 -26.47 2.42 14.94
C ALA A 171 -26.50 3.09 13.56
N GLN A 172 -25.37 3.63 13.10
CA GLN A 172 -25.25 4.28 11.79
C GLN A 172 -23.83 4.24 11.26
N VAL A 173 -23.68 4.20 9.94
CA VAL A 173 -22.41 4.32 9.24
C VAL A 173 -22.48 5.46 8.24
N LEU A 174 -21.48 6.33 8.27
CA LEU A 174 -21.34 7.43 7.32
C LEU A 174 -20.07 7.23 6.50
N SER A 175 -20.17 7.46 5.20
CA SER A 175 -19.05 7.47 4.26
C SER A 175 -18.84 8.88 3.72
N PHE A 176 -17.59 9.35 3.66
CA PHE A 176 -17.23 10.63 3.09
C PHE A 176 -15.76 10.65 2.67
N LYS A 177 -15.44 11.48 1.70
CA LYS A 177 -14.10 11.58 1.12
C LYS A 177 -13.09 12.19 2.10
N ASP A 178 -13.48 13.30 2.71
CA ASP A 178 -12.66 14.06 3.65
C ASP A 178 -13.53 14.80 4.67
N TYR A 179 -12.89 15.26 5.76
CA TYR A 179 -13.57 15.95 6.87
C TYR A 179 -14.07 17.36 6.53
N THR A 180 -13.84 17.83 5.30
CA THR A 180 -14.37 19.10 4.79
C THR A 180 -15.69 18.93 4.03
N ALA A 181 -16.11 17.68 3.78
CA ALA A 181 -17.35 17.35 3.05
C ALA A 181 -18.60 17.99 3.67
N SER A 182 -18.61 18.18 5.00
CA SER A 182 -19.68 18.88 5.71
C SER A 182 -19.12 19.60 6.94
N PRO A 183 -19.62 20.81 7.25
CA PRO A 183 -19.09 21.57 8.39
C PRO A 183 -19.45 20.95 9.74
N TYR A 184 -20.60 20.27 9.81
CA TYR A 184 -21.13 19.72 11.06
C TYR A 184 -21.79 18.38 10.86
N LEU A 185 -21.77 17.58 11.92
CA LEU A 185 -22.57 16.38 12.10
C LEU A 185 -23.59 16.61 13.24
N VAL A 186 -24.81 16.13 13.04
CA VAL A 186 -25.86 16.18 14.05
C VAL A 186 -26.18 14.74 14.48
N LEU A 187 -26.13 14.50 15.79
CA LEU A 187 -26.54 13.27 16.42
C LEU A 187 -27.82 13.51 17.20
N ALA A 188 -28.74 12.58 17.09
CA ALA A 188 -30.01 12.58 17.87
C ALA A 188 -30.14 11.24 18.60
N THR A 189 -30.65 11.27 19.82
CA THR A 189 -30.85 10.07 20.64
C THR A 189 -32.32 9.71 20.75
N LYS A 190 -32.59 8.50 21.16
CA LYS A 190 -33.95 7.95 21.36
C LYS A 190 -34.79 8.79 22.31
N THR A 191 -34.19 9.38 23.34
CA THR A 191 -34.90 10.27 24.30
C THR A 191 -34.98 11.72 23.84
N GLY A 192 -34.55 12.04 22.61
CA GLY A 192 -34.69 13.37 22.01
C GLY A 192 -33.55 14.35 22.31
N LEU A 193 -32.43 13.88 22.85
CA LEU A 193 -31.22 14.71 22.93
C LEU A 193 -30.64 14.90 21.55
N VAL A 194 -30.24 16.15 21.23
CA VAL A 194 -29.62 16.50 19.96
C VAL A 194 -28.29 17.20 20.21
N LYS A 195 -27.23 16.77 19.50
CA LYS A 195 -25.90 17.38 19.56
C LYS A 195 -25.43 17.70 18.15
N LYS A 196 -24.94 18.92 17.96
CA LYS A 196 -24.26 19.35 16.75
C LYS A 196 -22.75 19.47 17.04
N THR A 197 -21.92 18.83 16.23
CA THR A 197 -20.45 18.79 16.40
C THR A 197 -19.79 19.08 15.06
N PRO A 198 -18.71 19.87 14.99
CA PRO A 198 -17.89 19.99 13.77
C PRO A 198 -17.43 18.61 13.31
N LEU A 199 -17.50 18.31 12.00
CA LEU A 199 -17.10 17.02 11.47
C LEU A 199 -15.61 16.72 11.74
N THR A 200 -14.78 17.75 11.75
CA THR A 200 -13.33 17.67 12.03
C THR A 200 -13.01 17.16 13.43
N GLU A 201 -13.93 17.28 14.40
CA GLU A 201 -13.73 16.72 15.77
C GLU A 201 -13.69 15.19 15.79
N TYR A 202 -14.18 14.55 14.72
CA TYR A 202 -14.13 13.09 14.56
C TYR A 202 -12.87 12.60 13.87
N ASP A 203 -11.98 13.50 13.42
CA ASP A 203 -10.66 13.17 12.87
C ASP A 203 -9.70 12.81 14.00
N SER A 204 -9.71 11.56 14.40
CA SER A 204 -8.90 11.06 15.51
C SER A 204 -8.26 9.72 15.17
N SER A 205 -6.97 9.61 15.47
CA SER A 205 -6.20 8.36 15.33
C SER A 205 -6.43 7.34 16.45
N ARG A 206 -7.36 7.60 17.40
CA ARG A 206 -7.63 6.72 18.54
C ARG A 206 -8.34 5.44 18.09
N THR A 207 -7.65 4.32 18.17
CA THR A 207 -8.19 2.99 17.84
C THR A 207 -9.34 2.54 18.76
N GLY A 208 -9.35 3.01 20.02
CA GLY A 208 -10.42 2.74 20.98
C GLY A 208 -11.71 3.54 20.77
N GLY A 209 -11.81 4.29 19.67
CA GLY A 209 -12.96 5.14 19.36
C GLY A 209 -13.07 6.39 20.25
N LEU A 210 -13.98 7.28 19.87
CA LEU A 210 -14.32 8.52 20.58
C LEU A 210 -15.71 8.45 21.19
N ILE A 211 -15.95 9.22 22.24
CA ILE A 211 -17.31 9.49 22.73
C ILE A 211 -17.92 10.58 21.84
N ALA A 212 -18.81 10.20 20.94
CA ALA A 212 -19.50 11.12 20.03
C ALA A 212 -20.59 11.91 20.79
N ILE A 213 -21.32 11.24 21.65
CA ILE A 213 -22.35 11.83 22.52
C ILE A 213 -22.40 11.07 23.85
N SER A 214 -22.51 11.81 24.97
CA SER A 214 -22.73 11.22 26.29
C SER A 214 -24.20 10.94 26.48
N LEU A 215 -24.54 9.66 26.63
CA LEU A 215 -25.90 9.21 26.80
C LEU A 215 -26.32 9.15 28.27
N LYS A 216 -27.58 9.40 28.53
CA LYS A 216 -28.22 9.12 29.83
C LYS A 216 -28.48 7.61 29.98
N PRO A 217 -28.61 7.08 31.21
CA PRO A 217 -28.99 5.69 31.41
C PRO A 217 -30.25 5.32 30.64
N GLY A 218 -30.22 4.28 29.82
CA GLY A 218 -31.33 3.82 29.01
C GLY A 218 -31.60 4.58 27.72
N ASP A 219 -30.73 5.56 27.36
CA ASP A 219 -30.76 6.26 26.08
C ASP A 219 -29.82 5.59 25.03
N GLU A 220 -30.15 5.74 23.77
CA GLU A 220 -29.43 5.17 22.63
C GLU A 220 -29.33 6.20 21.49
N VAL A 221 -28.31 6.11 20.68
CA VAL A 221 -28.17 6.89 19.44
C VAL A 221 -29.04 6.29 18.35
#